data_bfb2b3d8dfde2aa7972d5199982f9ac5
#
_entry.id   bfb2b3d8dfde2aa7972d5199982f9ac5
#
_cell.length_a   1.000
_cell.length_b   1.000
_cell.length_c   1.000
_cell.angle_alpha   90.00
_cell.angle_beta   90.00
_cell.angle_gamma   90.00
#
_symmetry.space_group_name_H-M   'P 1'
#
loop_
_entity.id
_entity.type
_entity.pdbx_description
1 polymer ?
#
loop_
_entity_poly.entity_id
_entity_poly.type
_entity_poly.pdbx_seq_one_letter_code
_entity_poly.pdbx_strand_id
1 'polypeptide(L)'
;LDMGSVNIDAFDSESKTFRSDEAVYINTTKTLLHFAEKLKTTNVRPYASLWNVGFTRQFLAFIESGAIVEPAYACLIMTGDELPAAHPGTAQGLDAHTLFIPKERNIHWTAMNHGGDLLPLLPKIIAEGGHVSIGLGDWPYIETIPDTSTPTNAQLIGRVAQLARSMGREVATPTESAVLLGLVGER
;
A
#
# COMPACT_ATOMS: atom_id res chain seq x y z
N LEU A 1 6.46 3.28 -7.01
CA LEU A 1 7.08 4.61 -6.93
C LEU A 1 6.78 5.20 -5.56
N ASP A 2 7.78 5.24 -4.66
CA ASP A 2 7.60 5.81 -3.32
C ASP A 2 7.57 7.34 -3.41
N MET A 3 6.48 7.94 -2.94
CA MET A 3 6.14 9.35 -3.22
C MET A 3 6.81 10.36 -2.29
N GLY A 4 7.97 10.03 -1.71
CA GLY A 4 8.71 10.95 -0.86
C GLY A 4 9.99 10.38 -0.29
N SER A 5 10.63 11.16 0.59
CA SER A 5 11.82 10.78 1.35
C SER A 5 11.47 10.62 2.82
N VAL A 6 12.12 9.68 3.50
CA VAL A 6 11.82 9.35 4.90
C VAL A 6 13.03 8.72 5.56
N ASN A 7 13.20 8.93 6.88
CA ASN A 7 14.15 8.17 7.68
C ASN A 7 13.64 6.73 7.85
N ILE A 8 14.51 5.75 7.64
CA ILE A 8 14.17 4.32 7.72
C ILE A 8 14.97 3.60 8.81
N ASP A 9 15.38 4.33 9.83
CA ASP A 9 16.06 3.75 10.98
C ASP A 9 15.11 2.84 11.76
N ALA A 10 15.55 1.61 11.99
CA ALA A 10 14.79 0.64 12.76
C ALA A 10 14.88 0.92 14.26
N PHE A 11 13.73 0.85 14.94
CA PHE A 11 13.62 1.00 16.39
C PHE A 11 13.49 -0.36 17.06
N ASP A 12 14.26 -0.57 18.11
CA ASP A 12 14.17 -1.75 18.96
C ASP A 12 13.31 -1.42 20.19
N SER A 13 12.12 -2.03 20.26
CA SER A 13 11.17 -1.76 21.33
C SER A 13 11.57 -2.35 22.68
N GLU A 14 12.46 -3.34 22.73
CA GLU A 14 12.96 -3.93 23.98
C GLU A 14 14.02 -3.06 24.61
N SER A 15 15.07 -2.74 23.84
CA SER A 15 16.17 -1.89 24.30
C SER A 15 15.84 -0.40 24.32
N LYS A 16 14.72 0.03 23.67
CA LYS A 16 14.33 1.44 23.52
C LYS A 16 15.36 2.28 22.77
N THR A 17 16.06 1.67 21.80
CA THR A 17 17.11 2.34 21.01
C THR A 17 16.88 2.18 19.52
N PHE A 18 17.41 3.09 18.71
CA PHE A 18 17.49 2.89 17.27
C PHE A 18 18.68 1.99 16.93
N ARG A 19 18.49 1.08 15.96
CA ARG A 19 19.56 0.20 15.44
C ARG A 19 20.49 0.91 14.46
N SER A 20 20.03 2.02 13.89
CA SER A 20 20.80 2.95 13.05
C SER A 20 20.26 4.37 13.26
N ASP A 21 21.00 5.39 12.84
CA ASP A 21 20.64 6.81 13.03
C ASP A 21 20.97 7.69 11.81
N GLU A 22 21.40 7.07 10.70
CA GLU A 22 21.76 7.75 9.44
C GLU A 22 21.04 7.16 8.21
N ALA A 23 20.09 6.24 8.40
CA ALA A 23 19.43 5.57 7.30
C ALA A 23 18.30 6.43 6.72
N VAL A 24 18.51 6.98 5.52
CA VAL A 24 17.55 7.82 4.82
C VAL A 24 17.19 7.19 3.48
N TYR A 25 15.89 7.02 3.23
CA TYR A 25 15.37 6.70 1.91
C TYR A 25 15.05 7.99 1.16
N ILE A 26 15.74 8.24 0.04
CA ILE A 26 15.68 9.54 -0.63
C ILE A 26 15.00 9.43 -2.01
N ASN A 27 13.85 10.09 -2.14
CA ASN A 27 13.18 10.36 -3.40
C ASN A 27 12.85 11.85 -3.50
N THR A 28 13.73 12.62 -4.15
CA THR A 28 13.47 14.04 -4.37
C THR A 28 12.35 14.24 -5.38
N THR A 29 11.64 15.37 -5.31
CA THR A 29 10.63 15.73 -6.32
C THR A 29 11.18 15.69 -7.74
N LYS A 30 12.44 16.10 -7.95
CA LYS A 30 13.12 16.01 -9.26
C LYS A 30 13.24 14.57 -9.74
N THR A 31 13.65 13.65 -8.85
CA THR A 31 13.75 12.22 -9.16
C THR A 31 12.38 11.63 -9.50
N LEU A 32 11.36 11.95 -8.69
CA LEU A 32 10.00 11.48 -8.89
C LEU A 32 9.39 11.98 -10.21
N LEU A 33 9.57 13.25 -10.57
CA LEU A 33 9.12 13.80 -11.84
C LEU A 33 9.82 13.14 -13.03
N HIS A 34 11.12 12.84 -12.90
CA HIS A 34 11.84 12.10 -13.92
C HIS A 34 11.29 10.69 -14.15
N PHE A 35 11.00 9.95 -13.07
CA PHE A 35 10.38 8.63 -13.17
C PHE A 35 8.95 8.71 -13.72
N ALA A 36 8.14 9.66 -13.26
CA ALA A 36 6.78 9.84 -13.78
C ALA A 36 6.79 10.08 -15.30
N GLU A 37 7.67 10.93 -15.80
CA GLU A 37 7.83 11.17 -17.24
C GLU A 37 8.27 9.90 -17.99
N LYS A 38 9.22 9.14 -17.44
CA LYS A 38 9.65 7.86 -18.04
C LYS A 38 8.52 6.84 -18.10
N LEU A 39 7.76 6.68 -17.03
CA LEU A 39 6.61 5.77 -16.97
C LEU A 39 5.55 6.19 -18.00
N LYS A 40 5.26 7.50 -18.09
CA LYS A 40 4.31 8.05 -19.06
C LYS A 40 4.75 7.79 -20.49
N THR A 41 6.01 8.04 -20.84
CA THR A 41 6.55 7.83 -22.22
C THR A 41 6.63 6.36 -22.60
N THR A 42 6.71 5.45 -21.65
CA THR A 42 6.72 3.99 -21.88
C THR A 42 5.34 3.35 -21.70
N ASN A 43 4.29 4.15 -21.47
CA ASN A 43 2.93 3.70 -21.23
C ASN A 43 2.81 2.70 -20.04
N VAL A 44 3.60 2.94 -18.99
CA VAL A 44 3.57 2.16 -17.74
C VAL A 44 2.83 2.96 -16.69
N ARG A 45 1.85 2.35 -16.03
CA ARG A 45 1.12 2.96 -14.91
C ARG A 45 1.93 2.86 -13.63
N PRO A 46 2.17 3.96 -12.91
CA PRO A 46 2.83 3.91 -11.61
C PRO A 46 1.92 3.28 -10.56
N TYR A 47 2.52 2.43 -9.72
CA TYR A 47 1.97 2.02 -8.44
C TYR A 47 2.67 2.86 -7.37
N ALA A 48 1.95 3.82 -6.80
CA ALA A 48 2.52 4.82 -5.88
C ALA A 48 2.51 4.31 -4.45
N SER A 49 3.66 4.22 -3.80
CA SER A 49 3.75 3.84 -2.39
C SER A 49 3.63 5.07 -1.51
N LEU A 50 2.69 5.04 -0.58
CA LEU A 50 2.37 6.12 0.35
C LEU A 50 2.65 5.65 1.79
N TRP A 51 3.69 6.20 2.41
CA TRP A 51 4.14 5.81 3.75
C TRP A 51 3.49 6.64 4.86
N ASN A 52 3.13 7.87 4.53
CA ASN A 52 2.51 8.80 5.47
C ASN A 52 1.74 9.89 4.71
N VAL A 53 1.10 10.80 5.44
CA VAL A 53 0.32 11.91 4.89
C VAL A 53 1.13 12.80 3.95
N GLY A 54 2.43 13.00 4.21
CA GLY A 54 3.30 13.78 3.32
C GLY A 54 3.39 13.17 1.93
N PHE A 55 3.55 11.82 1.86
CA PHE A 55 3.57 11.08 0.59
C PHE A 55 2.21 11.14 -0.11
N THR A 56 1.11 11.03 0.63
CA THR A 56 -0.25 11.18 0.07
C THR A 56 -0.43 12.54 -0.56
N ARG A 57 -0.03 13.62 0.10
CA ARG A 57 -0.11 14.98 -0.44
C ARG A 57 0.78 15.17 -1.68
N GLN A 58 1.98 14.59 -1.68
CA GLN A 58 2.87 14.59 -2.85
C GLN A 58 2.24 13.84 -4.03
N PHE A 59 1.65 12.66 -3.79
CA PHE A 59 0.94 11.89 -4.81
C PHE A 59 -0.21 12.69 -5.44
N LEU A 60 -1.03 13.35 -4.62
CA LEU A 60 -2.12 14.20 -5.11
C LEU A 60 -1.59 15.38 -5.94
N ALA A 61 -0.51 16.03 -5.52
CA ALA A 61 0.13 17.08 -6.29
C ALA A 61 0.64 16.59 -7.66
N PHE A 62 1.13 15.34 -7.75
CA PHE A 62 1.54 14.72 -9.00
C PHE A 62 0.35 14.42 -9.93
N ILE A 63 -0.81 14.09 -9.38
CA ILE A 63 -2.04 13.95 -10.16
C ILE A 63 -2.49 15.32 -10.65
N GLU A 64 -2.54 16.33 -9.79
CA GLU A 64 -2.91 17.71 -10.18
C GLU A 64 -2.01 18.30 -11.26
N SER A 65 -0.71 18.01 -11.22
CA SER A 65 0.25 18.47 -12.22
C SER A 65 0.18 17.67 -13.55
N GLY A 66 -0.61 16.59 -13.61
CA GLY A 66 -0.66 15.69 -14.76
C GLY A 66 0.57 14.78 -14.92
N ALA A 67 1.46 14.75 -13.93
CA ALA A 67 2.60 13.82 -13.91
C ALA A 67 2.16 12.36 -13.67
N ILE A 68 1.08 12.18 -12.91
CA ILE A 68 0.36 10.90 -12.76
C ILE A 68 -1.06 11.12 -13.27
N VAL A 69 -1.58 10.19 -14.08
CA VAL A 69 -2.92 10.27 -14.65
C VAL A 69 -3.86 9.26 -14.01
N GLU A 70 -5.13 9.62 -13.90
CA GLU A 70 -6.17 8.71 -13.43
C GLU A 70 -6.64 7.73 -14.53
N PRO A 71 -7.13 6.53 -14.18
CA PRO A 71 -7.18 5.99 -12.82
C PRO A 71 -5.78 5.85 -12.23
N ALA A 72 -5.60 6.34 -10.99
CA ALA A 72 -4.34 6.29 -10.28
C ALA A 72 -4.35 5.17 -9.24
N TYR A 73 -3.19 4.55 -9.00
CA TYR A 73 -3.09 3.39 -8.13
C TYR A 73 -2.04 3.60 -7.03
N ALA A 74 -2.45 3.43 -5.78
CA ALA A 74 -1.63 3.66 -4.61
C ALA A 74 -1.53 2.42 -3.71
N CYS A 75 -0.41 2.27 -3.02
CA CYS A 75 -0.21 1.37 -1.89
C CYS A 75 -0.11 2.19 -0.61
N LEU A 76 -1.03 2.02 0.31
CA LEU A 76 -0.98 2.58 1.64
C LEU A 76 -0.10 1.66 2.49
N ILE A 77 1.14 2.08 2.73
CA ILE A 77 2.10 1.29 3.47
C ILE A 77 1.98 1.64 4.94
N MET A 78 1.60 0.64 5.72
CA MET A 78 1.73 0.65 7.17
C MET A 78 2.92 -0.20 7.58
N THR A 79 3.45 0.02 8.76
CA THR A 79 4.59 -0.72 9.29
C THR A 79 4.35 -1.18 10.71
N GLY A 80 5.03 -2.26 11.10
CA GLY A 80 5.15 -2.66 12.49
C GLY A 80 6.00 -1.67 13.30
N ASP A 81 6.04 -1.88 14.62
CA ASP A 81 6.68 -0.96 15.58
C ASP A 81 8.18 -0.79 15.36
N GLU A 82 8.83 -1.74 14.70
CA GLU A 82 10.27 -1.68 14.41
C GLU A 82 10.64 -0.63 13.36
N LEU A 83 9.69 -0.17 12.54
CA LEU A 83 9.97 0.81 11.48
C LEU A 83 9.01 2.00 11.60
N PRO A 84 9.35 3.03 12.39
CA PRO A 84 8.46 4.18 12.62
C PRO A 84 8.35 5.16 11.43
N ALA A 85 8.81 4.78 10.26
CA ALA A 85 8.82 5.59 9.04
C ALA A 85 7.44 5.81 8.41
N ALA A 86 6.51 4.87 8.63
CA ALA A 86 5.15 4.91 8.10
C ALA A 86 4.11 4.97 9.23
N HIS A 87 2.84 5.05 8.85
CA HIS A 87 1.75 4.90 9.84
C HIS A 87 1.72 3.47 10.39
N PRO A 88 1.39 3.29 11.67
CA PRO A 88 1.31 1.96 12.27
C PRO A 88 0.19 1.11 11.64
N GLY A 89 0.34 -0.21 11.66
CA GLY A 89 -0.64 -1.20 11.17
C GLY A 89 -1.90 -1.28 12.03
N THR A 90 -2.56 -0.16 12.28
CA THR A 90 -3.76 0.00 13.11
C THR A 90 -4.90 0.64 12.32
N ALA A 91 -6.13 0.57 12.87
CA ALA A 91 -7.28 1.25 12.27
C ALA A 91 -7.02 2.76 12.13
N GLN A 92 -6.41 3.38 13.13
CA GLN A 92 -6.05 4.81 13.11
C GLN A 92 -4.98 5.11 12.04
N GLY A 93 -3.99 4.21 11.86
CA GLY A 93 -2.99 4.35 10.81
C GLY A 93 -3.59 4.27 9.40
N LEU A 94 -4.56 3.37 9.20
CA LEU A 94 -5.31 3.30 7.94
C LEU A 94 -6.16 4.57 7.74
N ASP A 95 -6.85 5.04 8.77
CA ASP A 95 -7.64 6.28 8.72
C ASP A 95 -6.77 7.49 8.37
N ALA A 96 -5.56 7.58 8.92
CA ALA A 96 -4.62 8.65 8.61
C ALA A 96 -4.21 8.66 7.12
N HIS A 97 -4.11 7.49 6.49
CA HIS A 97 -3.88 7.38 5.05
C HIS A 97 -5.09 7.81 4.24
N THR A 98 -6.26 7.25 4.54
CA THR A 98 -7.46 7.41 3.71
C THR A 98 -8.11 8.78 3.86
N LEU A 99 -7.92 9.47 4.99
CA LEU A 99 -8.49 10.79 5.30
C LEU A 99 -8.17 11.85 4.23
N PHE A 100 -7.02 11.78 3.60
CA PHE A 100 -6.56 12.75 2.62
C PHE A 100 -6.72 12.28 1.16
N ILE A 101 -7.27 11.09 0.92
CA ILE A 101 -7.58 10.61 -0.43
C ILE A 101 -9.00 11.08 -0.80
N PRO A 102 -9.15 11.99 -1.78
CA PRO A 102 -10.47 12.49 -2.17
C PRO A 102 -11.32 11.37 -2.78
N LYS A 103 -12.54 11.20 -2.25
CA LYS A 103 -13.46 10.12 -2.68
C LYS A 103 -14.02 10.32 -4.08
N GLU A 104 -14.03 11.54 -4.58
CA GLU A 104 -14.48 11.92 -5.91
C GLU A 104 -13.44 11.68 -7.01
N ARG A 105 -12.19 11.38 -6.64
CA ARG A 105 -11.11 11.09 -7.59
C ARG A 105 -11.09 9.60 -7.93
N ASN A 106 -10.70 9.29 -9.15
CA ASN A 106 -10.52 7.90 -9.58
C ASN A 106 -9.17 7.35 -9.11
N ILE A 107 -9.07 7.14 -7.80
CA ILE A 107 -7.90 6.62 -7.11
C ILE A 107 -8.24 5.27 -6.48
N HIS A 108 -7.56 4.22 -6.93
CA HIS A 108 -7.65 2.89 -6.34
C HIS A 108 -6.47 2.70 -5.38
N TRP A 109 -6.73 2.09 -4.24
CA TRP A 109 -5.68 1.86 -3.26
C TRP A 109 -5.71 0.45 -2.69
N THR A 110 -4.52 -0.09 -2.46
CA THR A 110 -4.30 -1.26 -1.60
C THR A 110 -3.78 -0.80 -0.26
N ALA A 111 -3.96 -1.62 0.77
CA ALA A 111 -3.25 -1.47 2.04
C ALA A 111 -2.35 -2.68 2.28
N MET A 112 -1.18 -2.43 2.86
CA MET A 112 -0.23 -3.44 3.32
C MET A 112 0.32 -3.06 4.70
N ASN A 113 0.85 -4.05 5.42
CA ASN A 113 1.51 -3.84 6.71
C ASN A 113 2.86 -4.58 6.72
N HIS A 114 3.93 -3.86 6.46
CA HIS A 114 5.28 -4.44 6.50
C HIS A 114 5.77 -4.60 7.93
N GLY A 115 6.20 -5.81 8.29
CA GLY A 115 6.65 -6.12 9.65
C GLY A 115 5.51 -6.24 10.68
N GLY A 116 4.25 -6.46 10.22
CA GLY A 116 3.10 -6.61 11.09
C GLY A 116 1.94 -7.39 10.47
N ASP A 117 1.05 -7.93 11.31
CA ASP A 117 -0.14 -8.64 10.86
C ASP A 117 -1.17 -7.69 10.26
N LEU A 118 -1.55 -7.91 8.99
CA LEU A 118 -2.59 -7.15 8.31
C LEU A 118 -4.01 -7.73 8.54
N LEU A 119 -4.12 -8.99 8.95
CA LEU A 119 -5.41 -9.69 9.02
C LEU A 119 -6.46 -8.98 9.87
N PRO A 120 -6.14 -8.38 11.03
CA PRO A 120 -7.11 -7.65 11.84
C PRO A 120 -7.72 -6.43 11.14
N LEU A 121 -7.03 -5.87 10.14
CA LEU A 121 -7.49 -4.68 9.39
C LEU A 121 -8.30 -5.03 8.15
N LEU A 122 -8.29 -6.28 7.68
CA LEU A 122 -8.97 -6.68 6.45
C LEU A 122 -10.44 -6.28 6.40
N PRO A 123 -11.25 -6.47 7.47
CA PRO A 123 -12.66 -6.07 7.43
C PRO A 123 -12.83 -4.58 7.15
N LYS A 124 -12.01 -3.73 7.78
CA LYS A 124 -12.06 -2.28 7.57
C LYS A 124 -11.61 -1.89 6.16
N ILE A 125 -10.49 -2.43 5.67
CA ILE A 125 -9.99 -2.21 4.31
C ILE A 125 -11.07 -2.56 3.28
N ILE A 126 -11.70 -3.74 3.42
CA ILE A 126 -12.72 -4.23 2.52
C ILE A 126 -13.97 -3.36 2.59
N ALA A 127 -14.44 -2.98 3.78
CA ALA A 127 -15.63 -2.15 3.97
C ALA A 127 -15.46 -0.74 3.39
N GLU A 128 -14.25 -0.18 3.40
CA GLU A 128 -13.95 1.15 2.86
C GLU A 128 -13.67 1.14 1.34
N GLY A 129 -13.83 0.01 0.68
CA GLY A 129 -13.62 -0.09 -0.77
C GLY A 129 -12.15 -0.29 -1.18
N GLY A 130 -11.25 -0.44 -0.22
CA GLY A 130 -9.83 -0.70 -0.47
C GLY A 130 -9.57 -2.11 -1.00
N HIS A 131 -8.38 -2.29 -1.54
CA HIS A 131 -7.84 -3.59 -1.95
C HIS A 131 -6.74 -4.02 -0.96
N VAL A 132 -6.30 -5.26 -1.06
CA VAL A 132 -5.34 -5.86 -0.11
C VAL A 132 -4.06 -6.26 -0.82
N SER A 133 -2.94 -5.82 -0.29
CA SER A 133 -1.60 -6.32 -0.63
C SER A 133 -1.06 -7.06 0.59
N ILE A 134 -0.91 -8.37 0.49
CA ILE A 134 -0.55 -9.23 1.62
C ILE A 134 0.32 -10.39 1.15
N GLY A 135 1.36 -10.71 1.91
CA GLY A 135 2.24 -11.82 1.60
C GLY A 135 3.12 -12.21 2.78
N LEU A 136 3.69 -13.43 2.69
CA LEU A 136 4.57 -13.97 3.73
C LEU A 136 5.89 -13.20 3.87
N GLY A 137 6.25 -12.37 2.88
CA GLY A 137 7.39 -11.48 2.95
C GLY A 137 7.16 -10.26 3.86
N ASP A 138 5.90 -9.89 4.08
CA ASP A 138 5.54 -8.78 4.95
C ASP A 138 5.42 -9.22 6.42
N TRP A 139 4.84 -10.40 6.65
CA TRP A 139 4.66 -10.99 7.96
C TRP A 139 4.54 -12.53 7.83
N PRO A 140 5.05 -13.35 8.76
CA PRO A 140 5.07 -14.80 8.62
C PRO A 140 3.71 -15.49 8.73
N TYR A 141 2.71 -14.90 9.38
CA TYR A 141 1.33 -15.42 9.58
C TYR A 141 1.26 -16.86 10.15
N ILE A 142 2.29 -17.32 10.88
CA ILE A 142 2.43 -18.71 11.34
C ILE A 142 1.29 -19.10 12.29
N GLU A 143 0.88 -18.19 13.17
CA GLU A 143 -0.14 -18.47 14.19
C GLU A 143 -1.57 -18.14 13.74
N THR A 144 -1.73 -17.54 12.57
CA THR A 144 -3.00 -16.97 12.12
C THR A 144 -3.76 -17.83 11.14
N ILE A 145 -3.12 -18.85 10.57
CA ILE A 145 -3.75 -19.86 9.71
C ILE A 145 -3.85 -21.16 10.49
N PRO A 146 -5.06 -21.59 10.89
CA PRO A 146 -5.25 -22.85 11.63
C PRO A 146 -4.68 -24.05 10.88
N ASP A 147 -4.20 -25.05 11.65
CA ASP A 147 -3.74 -26.36 11.19
C ASP A 147 -2.52 -26.35 10.25
N THR A 148 -1.79 -25.24 10.17
CA THR A 148 -0.53 -25.22 9.41
C THR A 148 0.56 -24.44 10.16
N SER A 149 1.73 -25.07 10.27
CA SER A 149 2.94 -24.44 10.82
C SER A 149 3.70 -23.59 9.77
N THR A 150 3.37 -23.77 8.49
CA THR A 150 4.01 -23.09 7.36
C THR A 150 2.94 -22.66 6.34
N PRO A 151 2.28 -21.52 6.53
CA PRO A 151 1.30 -21.03 5.58
C PRO A 151 1.93 -20.73 4.21
N THR A 152 1.14 -20.83 3.16
CA THR A 152 1.52 -20.42 1.81
C THR A 152 0.82 -19.12 1.43
N ASN A 153 1.39 -18.36 0.49
CA ASN A 153 0.72 -17.19 -0.07
C ASN A 153 -0.66 -17.53 -0.67
N ALA A 154 -0.81 -18.72 -1.28
CA ALA A 154 -2.09 -19.15 -1.82
C ALA A 154 -3.16 -19.31 -0.73
N GLN A 155 -2.83 -19.89 0.41
CA GLN A 155 -3.74 -20.02 1.56
C GLN A 155 -4.11 -18.64 2.12
N LEU A 156 -3.13 -17.75 2.25
CA LEU A 156 -3.32 -16.39 2.74
C LEU A 156 -4.26 -15.58 1.83
N ILE A 157 -4.01 -15.59 0.53
CA ILE A 157 -4.86 -14.93 -0.48
C ILE A 157 -6.25 -15.56 -0.52
N GLY A 158 -6.34 -16.90 -0.42
CA GLY A 158 -7.63 -17.60 -0.36
C GLY A 158 -8.50 -17.14 0.81
N ARG A 159 -7.88 -16.92 1.98
CA ARG A 159 -8.56 -16.40 3.18
C ARG A 159 -9.06 -14.95 2.97
N VAL A 160 -8.23 -14.09 2.39
CA VAL A 160 -8.65 -12.72 2.05
C VAL A 160 -9.82 -12.73 1.08
N ALA A 161 -9.76 -13.54 0.03
CA ALA A 161 -10.84 -13.67 -0.96
C ALA A 161 -12.14 -14.20 -0.35
N GLN A 162 -12.05 -15.17 0.55
CA GLN A 162 -13.21 -15.70 1.27
C GLN A 162 -13.85 -14.63 2.17
N LEU A 163 -13.04 -13.86 2.90
CA LEU A 163 -13.52 -12.76 3.72
C LEU A 163 -14.22 -11.70 2.86
N ALA A 164 -13.62 -11.28 1.75
CA ALA A 164 -14.21 -10.29 0.85
C ALA A 164 -15.59 -10.74 0.38
N ARG A 165 -15.74 -12.00 -0.07
CA ARG A 165 -17.04 -12.56 -0.50
C ARG A 165 -18.04 -12.61 0.66
N SER A 166 -17.63 -12.99 1.86
CA SER A 166 -18.52 -13.02 3.04
C SER A 166 -19.03 -11.63 3.42
N MET A 167 -18.29 -10.59 3.05
CA MET A 167 -18.67 -9.18 3.23
C MET A 167 -19.43 -8.60 2.02
N GLY A 168 -19.80 -9.43 1.03
CA GLY A 168 -20.55 -9.01 -0.15
C GLY A 168 -19.72 -8.33 -1.24
N ARG A 169 -18.38 -8.45 -1.19
CA ARG A 169 -17.49 -7.95 -2.25
C ARG A 169 -16.98 -9.09 -3.12
N GLU A 170 -17.16 -8.95 -4.42
CA GLU A 170 -16.57 -9.87 -5.40
C GLU A 170 -15.07 -9.60 -5.57
N VAL A 171 -14.33 -10.67 -5.85
CA VAL A 171 -12.92 -10.61 -6.19
C VAL A 171 -12.80 -10.42 -7.70
N ALA A 172 -12.24 -9.29 -8.11
CA ALA A 172 -12.07 -8.97 -9.53
C ALA A 172 -11.18 -10.01 -10.25
N THR A 173 -11.58 -10.35 -11.45
CA THR A 173 -10.75 -11.13 -12.38
C THR A 173 -9.55 -10.31 -12.85
N PRO A 174 -8.49 -10.93 -13.41
CA PRO A 174 -7.37 -10.19 -14.00
C PRO A 174 -7.80 -9.18 -15.06
N THR A 175 -8.81 -9.50 -15.88
CA THR A 175 -9.34 -8.59 -16.91
C THR A 175 -10.04 -7.40 -16.28
N GLU A 176 -10.92 -7.62 -15.31
CA GLU A 176 -11.61 -6.54 -14.59
C GLU A 176 -10.61 -5.64 -13.85
N SER A 177 -9.59 -6.23 -13.23
CA SER A 177 -8.49 -5.48 -12.57
C SER A 177 -7.74 -4.62 -13.57
N ALA A 178 -7.44 -5.14 -14.76
CA ALA A 178 -6.76 -4.39 -15.81
C ALA A 178 -7.59 -3.19 -16.31
N VAL A 179 -8.90 -3.36 -16.45
CA VAL A 179 -9.83 -2.27 -16.78
C VAL A 179 -9.89 -1.24 -15.66
N LEU A 180 -10.08 -1.69 -14.42
CA LEU A 180 -10.14 -0.83 -13.24
C LEU A 180 -8.92 0.08 -13.11
N LEU A 181 -7.73 -0.47 -13.36
CA LEU A 181 -6.46 0.23 -13.25
C LEU A 181 -6.05 0.99 -14.53
N GLY A 182 -6.89 0.96 -15.57
CA GLY A 182 -6.58 1.61 -16.85
C GLY A 182 -5.36 1.01 -17.56
N LEU A 183 -5.09 -0.29 -17.36
CA LEU A 183 -3.97 -1.01 -18.00
C LEU A 183 -4.32 -1.51 -19.40
N VAL A 184 -5.60 -1.64 -19.73
CA VAL A 184 -6.10 -1.91 -21.08
C VAL A 184 -6.45 -0.58 -21.71
N GLY A 185 -5.61 -0.10 -22.63
CA GLY A 185 -5.97 1.01 -23.49
C GLY A 185 -7.15 0.62 -24.39
N GLU A 186 -8.04 1.56 -24.67
CA GLU A 186 -8.91 1.44 -25.84
C GLU A 186 -8.00 1.24 -27.06
N ARG A 187 -8.09 0.07 -27.68
CA ARG A 187 -7.39 -0.21 -28.95
C ARG A 187 -8.18 0.41 -30.07
#